data_6210af09ddce86527ede9b1e62576719
#
_entry.id   6210af09ddce86527ede9b1e62576719
#
_cell.length_a   1.000
_cell.length_b   1.000
_cell.length_c   1.000
_cell.angle_alpha   90.00
_cell.angle_beta   90.00
_cell.angle_gamma   90.00
#
_symmetry.space_group_name_H-M   'P 1'
#
loop_
_entity.id
_entity.type
_entity.pdbx_description
1 polymer ?
#
loop_
_entity_poly.entity_id
_entity_poly.type
_entity_poly.pdbx_seq_one_letter_code
_entity_poly.pdbx_strand_id
1 'polypeptide(L)'
;MAIMATEVDPAGVMPRAILQSTDFRGARVLEVGAGDGRLTFQYGSEPRSVVGIDTKEPDIRAASLSTGLKPRGDLQFLCASATALPFSAEQFGIVLLASSL
;
A
#
# COMPACT_ATOMS: atom_id res chain seq x y z
N MET A 1 15.97 -4.41 0.80
CA MET A 1 14.58 -4.19 0.39
C MET A 1 13.92 -5.54 0.08
N ALA A 2 12.77 -5.78 0.65
CA ALA A 2 11.98 -6.97 0.33
C ALA A 2 10.87 -6.59 -0.65
N ILE A 3 10.74 -7.38 -1.71
CA ILE A 3 9.69 -7.18 -2.70
C ILE A 3 8.69 -8.32 -2.56
N MET A 4 7.43 -7.97 -2.38
CA MET A 4 6.35 -8.93 -2.21
C MET A 4 5.29 -8.66 -3.26
N ALA A 5 4.88 -9.71 -3.96
CA ALA A 5 3.84 -9.63 -4.97
C ALA A 5 2.65 -10.46 -4.51
N THR A 6 1.47 -9.91 -4.62
CA THR A 6 0.25 -10.62 -4.27
C THR A 6 -0.89 -10.21 -5.19
N GLU A 7 -1.82 -11.13 -5.37
CA GLU A 7 -3.07 -10.85 -6.05
C GLU A 7 -4.13 -10.59 -4.99
N VAL A 8 -4.88 -9.52 -5.19
CA VAL A 8 -6.02 -9.19 -4.36
C VAL A 8 -7.26 -9.67 -5.11
N ASP A 9 -8.11 -10.45 -4.45
CA ASP A 9 -9.31 -10.96 -5.09
C ASP A 9 -10.30 -9.82 -5.42
N PRO A 10 -11.39 -10.11 -6.14
CA PRO A 10 -12.34 -9.05 -6.52
C PRO A 10 -12.94 -8.29 -5.35
N ALA A 11 -12.96 -8.87 -4.16
CA ALA A 11 -13.42 -8.21 -2.94
C ALA A 11 -12.34 -7.33 -2.32
N GLY A 12 -11.11 -7.35 -2.84
CA GLY A 12 -10.02 -6.56 -2.33
C GLY A 12 -9.39 -7.13 -1.07
N VAL A 13 -9.47 -8.45 -0.90
CA VAL A 13 -8.93 -9.11 0.29
C VAL A 13 -7.61 -9.79 -0.05
N MET A 14 -6.56 -9.43 0.66
CA MET A 14 -5.28 -10.10 0.57
C MET A 14 -5.34 -11.45 1.28
N PRO A 15 -4.67 -12.48 0.75
CA PRO A 15 -4.58 -13.74 1.47
C PRO A 15 -4.03 -13.52 2.88
N ARG A 16 -4.77 -14.00 3.86
CA ARG A 16 -4.44 -13.80 5.27
C ARG A 16 -3.03 -14.30 5.62
N ALA A 17 -2.62 -15.40 5.01
CA ALA A 17 -1.31 -15.98 5.27
C ALA A 17 -0.17 -15.00 4.95
N ILE A 18 -0.30 -14.21 3.89
CA ILE A 18 0.70 -13.23 3.52
C ILE A 18 0.76 -12.12 4.55
N LEU A 19 -0.39 -11.62 4.99
CA LEU A 19 -0.45 -10.59 6.02
C LEU A 19 0.16 -11.07 7.33
N GLN A 20 -0.16 -12.30 7.73
CA GLN A 20 0.33 -12.85 8.99
C GLN A 20 1.81 -13.18 8.97
N SER A 21 2.35 -13.56 7.81
CA SER A 21 3.75 -13.94 7.69
C SER A 21 4.69 -12.76 7.46
N THR A 22 4.15 -11.57 7.24
CA THR A 22 4.96 -10.40 6.94
C THR A 22 5.08 -9.52 8.18
N ASP A 23 6.31 -9.20 8.54
CA ASP A 23 6.56 -8.27 9.63
C ASP A 23 6.71 -6.86 9.06
N PHE A 24 5.66 -6.08 9.22
CA PHE A 24 5.62 -4.68 8.75
C PHE A 24 6.18 -3.70 9.77
N ARG A 25 6.43 -4.12 11.00
CA ARG A 25 6.80 -3.20 12.09
C ARG A 25 8.09 -2.46 11.77
N GLY A 26 8.03 -1.14 11.88
CA GLY A 26 9.17 -0.28 11.63
C GLY A 26 9.57 -0.14 10.18
N ALA A 27 8.88 -0.79 9.26
CA ALA A 27 9.21 -0.75 7.85
C ALA A 27 8.63 0.48 7.16
N ARG A 28 9.31 0.91 6.10
CA ARG A 28 8.76 1.87 5.14
C ARG A 28 8.26 1.07 3.96
N VAL A 29 6.97 1.16 3.70
CA VAL A 29 6.30 0.33 2.69
C VAL A 29 5.87 1.18 1.50
N LEU A 30 6.16 0.68 0.31
CA LEU A 30 5.58 1.19 -0.93
C LEU A 30 4.58 0.14 -1.42
N GLU A 31 3.33 0.51 -1.53
CA GLU A 31 2.31 -0.36 -2.10
C GLU A 31 1.96 0.12 -3.50
N VAL A 32 2.25 -0.72 -4.50
CA VAL A 32 1.95 -0.45 -5.90
C VAL A 32 0.62 -1.08 -6.25
N GLY A 33 -0.30 -0.31 -6.79
CA GLY A 33 -1.64 -0.77 -7.08
C GLY A 33 -2.56 -0.66 -5.87
N ALA A 34 -2.41 0.40 -5.09
CA ALA A 34 -3.13 0.56 -3.82
C ALA A 34 -4.64 0.73 -3.99
N GLY A 35 -5.08 1.23 -5.14
CA GLY A 35 -6.50 1.47 -5.39
C GLY A 35 -7.09 2.40 -4.35
N ASP A 36 -8.24 2.01 -3.80
CA ASP A 36 -8.94 2.78 -2.79
C ASP A 36 -8.44 2.53 -1.35
N GLY A 37 -7.36 1.77 -1.21
CA GLY A 37 -6.72 1.54 0.08
C GLY A 37 -7.22 0.33 0.84
N ARG A 38 -8.06 -0.50 0.26
CA ARG A 38 -8.63 -1.67 0.96
C ARG A 38 -7.57 -2.55 1.58
N LEU A 39 -6.52 -2.86 0.82
CA LEU A 39 -5.43 -3.66 1.34
C LEU A 39 -4.61 -2.86 2.35
N THR A 40 -4.30 -1.63 2.03
CA THR A 40 -3.47 -0.75 2.87
C THR A 40 -4.04 -0.65 4.28
N PHE A 41 -5.35 -0.48 4.41
CA PHE A 41 -5.99 -0.32 5.71
C PHE A 41 -6.00 -1.59 6.55
N GLN A 42 -5.69 -2.74 5.97
CA GLN A 42 -5.58 -3.99 6.72
C GLN A 42 -4.27 -4.07 7.51
N TYR A 43 -3.17 -3.50 6.99
CA TYR A 43 -1.87 -3.57 7.66
C TYR A 43 -1.28 -2.20 7.99
N GLY A 44 -1.88 -1.14 7.51
CA GLY A 44 -1.27 0.19 7.47
C GLY A 44 -0.92 0.82 8.81
N SER A 45 -1.40 0.26 9.92
CA SER A 45 -1.07 0.77 11.25
C SER A 45 0.23 0.20 11.81
N GLU A 46 0.80 -0.84 11.20
CA GLU A 46 2.00 -1.51 11.70
C GLU A 46 3.29 -0.91 11.17
N PRO A 47 3.39 -0.55 9.88
CA PRO A 47 4.61 0.03 9.35
C PRO A 47 4.90 1.42 9.93
N ARG A 48 6.16 1.82 9.83
CA ARG A 48 6.55 3.19 10.13
C ARG A 48 5.88 4.19 9.18
N SER A 49 5.82 3.82 7.90
CA SER A 49 5.15 4.64 6.90
C SER A 49 4.71 3.77 5.72
N VAL A 50 3.65 4.19 5.07
CA VAL A 50 3.15 3.55 3.85
C VAL A 50 2.87 4.62 2.81
N VAL A 51 3.40 4.40 1.61
CA VAL A 51 3.02 5.18 0.44
C VAL A 51 2.30 4.23 -0.51
N GLY A 52 1.04 4.48 -0.76
CA GLY A 52 0.26 3.75 -1.73
C GLY A 52 0.16 4.53 -3.02
N ILE A 53 0.47 3.89 -4.14
CA ILE A 53 0.35 4.52 -5.45
C ILE A 53 -0.60 3.73 -6.34
N ASP A 54 -1.28 4.44 -7.21
CA ASP A 54 -2.13 3.88 -8.25
C ASP A 54 -2.31 4.93 -9.34
N THR A 55 -2.59 4.49 -10.54
CA THR A 55 -2.86 5.40 -11.65
C THR A 55 -4.30 5.89 -11.67
N LYS A 56 -5.18 5.26 -10.90
CA LYS A 56 -6.60 5.60 -10.87
C LYS A 56 -6.87 6.70 -9.87
N GLU A 57 -6.98 7.92 -10.35
CA GLU A 57 -7.17 9.08 -9.50
C GLU A 57 -8.39 8.99 -8.59
N PRO A 58 -9.57 8.56 -9.05
CA PRO A 58 -10.73 8.47 -8.15
C PRO A 58 -10.51 7.55 -6.96
N ASP A 59 -9.80 6.43 -7.18
CA ASP A 59 -9.49 5.49 -6.12
C ASP A 59 -8.52 6.10 -5.11
N ILE A 60 -7.49 6.75 -5.61
CA ILE A 60 -6.50 7.42 -4.74
C ILE A 60 -7.15 8.53 -3.93
N ARG A 61 -8.08 9.26 -4.53
CA ARG A 61 -8.82 10.28 -3.80
C ARG A 61 -9.64 9.68 -2.68
N ALA A 62 -10.33 8.57 -2.96
CA ALA A 62 -11.12 7.87 -1.93
C ALA A 62 -10.22 7.37 -0.80
N ALA A 63 -9.07 6.78 -1.14
CA ALA A 63 -8.11 6.31 -0.15
C ALA A 63 -7.60 7.47 0.72
N SER A 64 -7.26 8.60 0.11
CA SER A 64 -6.76 9.77 0.83
C SER A 64 -7.79 10.33 1.81
N LEU A 65 -9.05 10.36 1.41
CA LEU A 65 -10.12 10.81 2.29
C LEU A 65 -10.33 9.87 3.48
N SER A 66 -10.07 8.59 3.28
CA SER A 66 -10.24 7.58 4.32
C SER A 66 -9.11 7.55 5.34
N THR A 67 -7.96 8.17 5.07
CA THR A 67 -6.83 8.18 6.01
C THR A 67 -7.17 8.85 7.33
N GLY A 68 -8.07 9.83 7.30
CA GLY A 68 -8.52 10.49 8.51
C GLY A 68 -9.26 9.59 9.49
N LEU A 69 -9.72 8.43 9.04
CA LEU A 69 -10.40 7.44 9.87
C LEU A 69 -9.43 6.46 10.52
N LYS A 70 -8.16 6.49 10.12
CA LYS A 70 -7.10 5.61 10.58
C LYS A 70 -5.93 6.44 11.07
N PRO A 71 -6.00 6.97 12.28
CA PRO A 71 -5.06 8.01 12.74
C PRO A 71 -3.65 7.51 13.04
N ARG A 72 -3.33 6.29 12.72
CA ARG A 72 -2.02 5.73 13.03
C ARG A 72 -1.14 5.62 11.81
N GLY A 73 0.12 6.01 11.99
CA GLY A 73 1.16 5.88 10.99
C GLY A 73 1.09 6.96 9.92
N ASP A 74 2.14 7.04 9.15
CA ASP A 74 2.21 7.94 8.02
C ASP A 74 1.68 7.21 6.79
N LEU A 75 0.42 7.43 6.48
CA LEU A 75 -0.22 6.89 5.29
C LEU A 75 -0.36 8.00 4.26
N GLN A 76 0.22 7.79 3.08
CA GLN A 76 0.07 8.68 1.94
C GLN A 76 -0.39 7.90 0.73
N PHE A 77 -1.29 8.48 -0.04
CA PHE A 77 -1.73 7.93 -1.31
C PHE A 77 -1.45 8.92 -2.41
N LEU A 78 -0.78 8.46 -3.46
CA LEU A 78 -0.38 9.30 -4.59
C LEU A 78 -0.84 8.68 -5.89
N CYS A 79 -1.35 9.53 -6.78
CA CYS A 79 -1.65 9.11 -8.14
C CYS A 79 -0.33 9.11 -8.91
N ALA A 80 0.22 7.93 -9.10
CA ALA A 80 1.53 7.76 -9.74
C ALA A 80 1.65 6.38 -10.37
N SER A 81 2.55 6.28 -11.34
CA SER A 81 2.89 5.00 -11.96
C SER A 81 4.16 4.43 -11.35
N ALA A 82 4.21 3.11 -11.23
CA ALA A 82 5.42 2.42 -10.77
C ALA A 82 6.63 2.67 -11.69
N THR A 83 6.38 3.03 -12.95
CA THR A 83 7.44 3.32 -13.91
C THR A 83 7.91 4.76 -13.89
N ALA A 84 7.25 5.62 -13.12
CA ALA A 84 7.58 7.04 -13.04
C ALA A 84 7.37 7.53 -11.60
N LEU A 85 8.09 6.93 -10.67
CA LEU A 85 8.00 7.29 -9.26
C LEU A 85 8.66 8.65 -9.01
N PRO A 86 8.03 9.51 -8.20
CA PRO A 86 8.63 10.80 -7.84
C PRO A 86 9.72 10.68 -6.76
N PHE A 87 10.10 9.45 -6.42
CA PHE A 87 11.08 9.17 -5.37
C PHE A 87 11.80 7.86 -5.72
N SER A 88 12.90 7.58 -5.01
CA SER A 88 13.63 6.33 -5.17
C SER A 88 12.96 5.19 -4.42
N ALA A 89 12.81 4.04 -5.07
CA ALA A 89 12.30 2.84 -4.43
C ALA A 89 13.22 2.33 -3.32
N GLU A 90 14.49 2.72 -3.33
CA GLU A 90 15.45 2.35 -2.29
C GLU A 90 15.12 2.96 -0.92
N GLN A 91 14.21 3.94 -0.89
CA GLN A 91 13.75 4.53 0.36
C GLN A 91 12.84 3.59 1.15
N PHE A 92 12.42 2.49 0.54
CA PHE A 92 11.47 1.57 1.17
C PHE A 92 12.12 0.26 1.54
N GLY A 93 11.76 -0.26 2.70
CA GLY A 93 12.20 -1.58 3.14
C GLY A 93 11.36 -2.70 2.54
N ILE A 94 10.10 -2.42 2.25
CA ILE A 94 9.17 -3.38 1.64
C ILE A 94 8.49 -2.72 0.45
N VAL A 95 8.48 -3.41 -0.67
CA VAL A 95 7.68 -3.02 -1.84
C VAL A 95 6.62 -4.10 -2.03
N LEU A 96 5.37 -3.73 -1.88
CA LEU A 96 4.23 -4.62 -2.02
C LEU A 96 3.56 -4.36 -3.36
N LEU A 97 3.56 -5.37 -4.22
CA LEU A 97 2.89 -5.27 -5.52
C LEU A 97 1.50 -5.87 -5.36
N ALA A 98 0.50 -5.02 -5.29
CA ALA A 98 -0.88 -5.43 -5.19
C ALA A 98 -1.49 -5.46 -6.58
N SER A 99 -2.18 -6.55 -6.89
CA SER A 99 -2.85 -6.73 -8.16
C SER A 99 -4.32 -6.96 -7.90
N SER A 100 -5.15 -6.12 -8.49
CA SER A 100 -6.60 -6.25 -8.42
C SER A 100 -7.09 -6.81 -9.74
N LEU A 101 -7.69 -7.95 -9.70
CA LEU A 101 -8.28 -8.57 -10.90
C LEU A 101 -9.71 -8.14 -11.10
#